data_2e4d6b5ec21710dbe774f06e1d7d4c8a
#
_entry.id   2e4d6b5ec21710dbe774f06e1d7d4c8a
#
_cell.length_a   1.000
_cell.length_b   1.000
_cell.length_c   1.000
_cell.angle_alpha   90.00
_cell.angle_beta   90.00
_cell.angle_gamma   90.00
#
_symmetry.space_group_name_H-M   'P 1'
#
loop_
_entity.id
_entity.type
_entity.pdbx_description
1 polymer ?
#
loop_
_entity_poly.entity_id
_entity_poly.type
_entity_poly.pdbx_seq_one_letter_code
_entity_poly.pdbx_strand_id
1 'polypeptide(L)'
;MTYNFDEIIDRRHTNALNTDGFRGYIFHAGPEKVFAFKDEEFVRMWVADMEFGVAPEILDALRARIDRRIFGYTGLYDDEYYHTFSKWCKDHYDWGFPKEQLCVSPGIIPALYQLTETLCGPDEKVLLNTPAYGYFLHAAEYAGVDVLTSPLHKKVDGTFEVNYEDFERKCADPACKLVFWCNPHNPTGRMWTEDELRRVAAIIEKYNLWVVSDEIHCDLIRCGRRHIPMAKVMDSYPKLITCMAPTKTFNMAGLAFSNIIIRDPALRAHFQERDKLFGMVNPMSLTAAQAAYAHGGAWHEALKQYLDENFAFVKAFLARELPEAVMYIPEATYLAWVDLSCCLPDVEDLPDFFANKAGVLLEGGDSLFVGNAKGYVRLNLAMPRAIIQTGLERMRDAIRNEWADH
;
A
#
# COMPACT_ATOMS: atom_id res chain seq x y z
N MET A 1 -24.35 -14.26 -0.99
CA MET A 1 -23.94 -14.12 -2.41
C MET A 1 -22.58 -14.76 -2.55
N THR A 2 -22.31 -15.47 -3.63
CA THR A 2 -20.96 -15.97 -3.93
C THR A 2 -20.30 -14.93 -4.81
N TYR A 3 -19.20 -14.32 -4.34
CA TYR A 3 -18.42 -13.38 -5.13
C TYR A 3 -17.53 -14.15 -6.10
N ASN A 4 -17.43 -13.69 -7.34
CA ASN A 4 -16.61 -14.34 -8.38
C ASN A 4 -15.28 -13.57 -8.58
N PHE A 5 -14.22 -14.06 -7.96
CA PHE A 5 -12.88 -13.51 -8.11
C PHE A 5 -12.09 -14.13 -9.29
N ASP A 6 -12.68 -15.06 -10.03
CA ASP A 6 -12.09 -15.64 -11.27
C ASP A 6 -12.59 -14.91 -12.54
N GLU A 7 -13.47 -13.91 -12.39
CA GLU A 7 -13.94 -13.10 -13.51
C GLU A 7 -12.79 -12.26 -14.08
N ILE A 8 -12.59 -12.35 -15.40
CA ILE A 8 -11.63 -11.50 -16.11
C ILE A 8 -12.34 -10.27 -16.62
N ILE A 9 -12.00 -9.11 -16.04
CA ILE A 9 -12.58 -7.81 -16.41
C ILE A 9 -11.64 -7.11 -17.39
N ASP A 10 -12.14 -6.75 -18.55
CA ASP A 10 -11.37 -5.99 -19.55
C ASP A 10 -11.23 -4.52 -19.12
N ARG A 11 -10.00 -4.08 -18.89
CA ARG A 11 -9.66 -2.70 -18.53
C ARG A 11 -9.11 -1.87 -19.68
N ARG A 12 -9.03 -2.44 -20.89
CA ARG A 12 -8.53 -1.72 -22.06
C ARG A 12 -9.48 -0.57 -22.44
N HIS A 13 -8.91 0.50 -22.95
CA HIS A 13 -9.64 1.71 -23.36
C HIS A 13 -10.36 2.44 -22.20
N THR A 14 -9.90 2.26 -20.98
CA THR A 14 -10.42 2.94 -19.79
C THR A 14 -9.46 3.99 -19.22
N ASN A 15 -8.31 4.20 -19.85
CA ASN A 15 -7.19 5.00 -19.33
C ASN A 15 -6.72 4.49 -17.95
N ALA A 16 -6.84 3.21 -17.68
CA ALA A 16 -6.37 2.63 -16.43
C ALA A 16 -4.85 2.66 -16.39
N LEU A 17 -4.29 3.14 -15.26
CA LEU A 17 -2.84 3.18 -15.04
C LEU A 17 -2.19 1.81 -15.31
N ASN A 18 -2.85 0.75 -14.87
CA ASN A 18 -2.40 -0.64 -15.04
C ASN A 18 -2.17 -1.01 -16.51
N THR A 19 -3.04 -0.58 -17.43
CA THR A 19 -2.98 -0.91 -18.86
C THR A 19 -2.18 0.12 -19.67
N ASP A 20 -2.36 1.40 -19.38
CA ASP A 20 -1.92 2.47 -20.27
C ASP A 20 -0.72 3.27 -19.72
N GLY A 21 -0.48 3.20 -18.40
CA GLY A 21 0.54 4.02 -17.72
C GLY A 21 1.87 3.35 -17.43
N PHE A 22 2.04 2.06 -17.73
CA PHE A 22 3.20 1.27 -17.30
C PHE A 22 4.55 1.76 -17.82
N ARG A 23 4.61 2.32 -19.06
CA ARG A 23 5.85 2.85 -19.63
C ARG A 23 6.43 3.98 -18.79
N GLY A 24 5.58 4.95 -18.46
CA GLY A 24 5.99 6.09 -17.63
C GLY A 24 6.28 5.69 -16.18
N TYR A 25 5.47 4.81 -15.63
CA TYR A 25 5.55 4.50 -14.21
C TYR A 25 6.69 3.52 -13.87
N ILE A 26 6.79 2.39 -14.58
CA ILE A 26 7.81 1.37 -14.28
C ILE A 26 9.17 1.74 -14.91
N PHE A 27 9.14 2.23 -16.16
CA PHE A 27 10.35 2.38 -16.97
C PHE A 27 10.80 3.84 -17.14
N HIS A 28 10.06 4.81 -16.58
CA HIS A 28 10.33 6.25 -16.73
C HIS A 28 10.52 6.67 -18.20
N ALA A 29 9.75 6.03 -19.11
CA ALA A 29 9.89 6.16 -20.55
C ALA A 29 8.58 6.66 -21.19
N GLY A 30 8.71 7.23 -22.37
CA GLY A 30 7.58 7.65 -23.19
C GLY A 30 6.97 6.51 -24.03
N PRO A 31 5.97 6.82 -24.86
CA PRO A 31 5.29 5.82 -25.70
C PRO A 31 6.20 5.19 -26.77
N GLU A 32 7.35 5.78 -27.04
CA GLU A 32 8.36 5.28 -27.98
C GLU A 32 9.12 4.05 -27.47
N LYS A 33 9.09 3.75 -26.15
CA LYS A 33 9.73 2.54 -25.62
C LYS A 33 9.01 1.30 -26.16
N VAL A 34 9.76 0.50 -26.90
CA VAL A 34 9.28 -0.74 -27.52
C VAL A 34 9.75 -1.93 -26.70
N PHE A 35 8.90 -2.94 -26.58
CA PHE A 35 9.17 -4.21 -25.91
C PHE A 35 9.08 -5.36 -26.91
N ALA A 36 9.57 -6.55 -26.52
CA ALA A 36 9.46 -7.76 -27.32
C ALA A 36 8.01 -8.28 -27.44
N PHE A 37 7.13 -7.85 -26.56
CA PHE A 37 5.70 -8.20 -26.53
C PHE A 37 4.85 -6.98 -26.87
N LYS A 38 3.68 -7.22 -27.46
CA LYS A 38 2.67 -6.17 -27.65
C LYS A 38 1.98 -5.84 -26.32
N ASP A 39 1.40 -4.64 -26.21
CA ASP A 39 0.79 -4.17 -24.98
C ASP A 39 -0.35 -5.08 -24.47
N GLU A 40 -1.13 -5.66 -25.39
CA GLU A 40 -2.21 -6.58 -25.06
C GLU A 40 -1.75 -7.97 -24.60
N GLU A 41 -0.48 -8.32 -24.83
CA GLU A 41 0.10 -9.62 -24.46
C GLU A 41 0.70 -9.63 -23.05
N PHE A 42 0.86 -8.46 -22.44
CA PHE A 42 1.42 -8.37 -21.09
C PHE A 42 0.52 -8.95 -20.01
N VAL A 43 1.12 -9.75 -19.13
CA VAL A 43 0.55 -10.07 -17.81
C VAL A 43 0.94 -8.96 -16.84
N ARG A 44 -0.03 -8.32 -16.22
CA ARG A 44 0.16 -7.09 -15.43
C ARG A 44 0.11 -7.38 -13.93
N MET A 45 1.26 -7.59 -13.31
CA MET A 45 1.40 -7.92 -11.88
C MET A 45 2.08 -6.80 -11.07
N TRP A 46 1.93 -5.57 -11.48
CA TRP A 46 2.74 -4.44 -10.97
C TRP A 46 1.99 -3.50 -10.02
N VAL A 47 1.06 -2.68 -10.50
CA VAL A 47 0.41 -1.65 -9.70
C VAL A 47 -0.44 -2.25 -8.58
N ALA A 48 -0.47 -1.57 -7.43
CA ALA A 48 -1.24 -2.01 -6.27
C ALA A 48 -2.71 -1.56 -6.36
N ASP A 49 -3.42 -1.98 -7.42
CA ASP A 49 -4.87 -2.07 -7.51
C ASP A 49 -5.27 -3.53 -7.83
N MET A 50 -6.53 -3.86 -7.83
CA MET A 50 -6.97 -5.24 -8.02
C MET A 50 -7.58 -5.44 -9.42
N GLU A 51 -7.48 -6.65 -9.93
CA GLU A 51 -8.19 -7.10 -11.15
C GLU A 51 -9.60 -7.65 -10.83
N PHE A 52 -10.11 -7.41 -9.63
CA PHE A 52 -11.43 -7.84 -9.20
C PHE A 52 -12.44 -6.70 -9.29
N GLY A 53 -13.69 -7.02 -9.62
CA GLY A 53 -14.81 -6.08 -9.45
C GLY A 53 -14.96 -5.65 -7.99
N VAL A 54 -15.30 -4.39 -7.77
CA VAL A 54 -15.63 -3.89 -6.42
C VAL A 54 -16.88 -4.58 -5.87
N ALA A 55 -17.05 -4.54 -4.55
CA ALA A 55 -18.22 -5.12 -3.90
C ALA A 55 -19.54 -4.62 -4.55
N PRO A 56 -20.50 -5.50 -4.87
CA PRO A 56 -21.77 -5.12 -5.48
C PRO A 56 -22.51 -4.03 -4.71
N GLU A 57 -22.42 -4.04 -3.39
CA GLU A 57 -23.05 -3.07 -2.49
C GLU A 57 -22.51 -1.66 -2.72
N ILE A 58 -21.23 -1.53 -3.08
CA ILE A 58 -20.62 -0.23 -3.45
C ILE A 58 -21.18 0.24 -4.79
N LEU A 59 -21.27 -0.66 -5.79
CA LEU A 59 -21.83 -0.34 -7.10
C LEU A 59 -23.29 0.11 -7.01
N ASP A 60 -24.08 -0.56 -6.18
CA ASP A 60 -25.50 -0.22 -6.00
C ASP A 60 -25.67 1.15 -5.34
N ALA A 61 -24.84 1.47 -4.34
CA ALA A 61 -24.83 2.80 -3.72
C ALA A 61 -24.42 3.90 -4.73
N LEU A 62 -23.40 3.63 -5.56
CA LEU A 62 -22.99 4.56 -6.62
C LEU A 62 -24.08 4.77 -7.67
N ARG A 63 -24.77 3.71 -8.12
CA ARG A 63 -25.91 3.82 -9.04
C ARG A 63 -27.05 4.65 -8.43
N ALA A 64 -27.41 4.37 -7.18
CA ALA A 64 -28.41 5.16 -6.47
C ALA A 64 -28.02 6.64 -6.33
N ARG A 65 -26.72 6.94 -6.18
CA ARG A 65 -26.21 8.31 -6.14
C ARG A 65 -26.30 8.99 -7.52
N ILE A 66 -25.99 8.26 -8.59
CA ILE A 66 -26.12 8.74 -9.98
C ILE A 66 -27.59 9.07 -10.29
N ASP A 67 -28.55 8.25 -9.86
CA ASP A 67 -29.99 8.44 -10.10
C ASP A 67 -30.55 9.71 -9.45
N ARG A 68 -29.86 10.30 -8.46
CA ARG A 68 -30.21 11.63 -7.92
C ARG A 68 -29.89 12.76 -8.87
N ARG A 69 -29.06 12.56 -9.88
CA ARG A 69 -28.74 13.47 -11.01
C ARG A 69 -28.13 14.83 -10.62
N ILE A 70 -27.67 14.99 -9.38
CA ILE A 70 -27.06 16.24 -8.89
C ILE A 70 -25.74 15.88 -8.21
N PHE A 71 -24.65 16.50 -8.71
CA PHE A 71 -23.26 16.32 -8.23
C PHE A 71 -22.71 17.66 -7.73
N GLY A 72 -23.49 18.31 -6.87
CA GLY A 72 -23.09 19.59 -6.25
C GLY A 72 -22.02 19.42 -5.19
N TYR A 73 -21.55 20.55 -4.66
CA TYR A 73 -20.55 20.56 -3.58
C TYR A 73 -21.00 19.71 -2.39
N THR A 74 -20.10 18.87 -1.94
CA THR A 74 -20.34 17.85 -0.91
C THR A 74 -19.28 17.93 0.17
N GLY A 75 -19.66 17.66 1.41
CA GLY A 75 -18.77 17.61 2.59
C GLY A 75 -19.36 16.68 3.65
N LEU A 76 -18.64 16.50 4.74
CA LEU A 76 -19.09 15.73 5.89
C LEU A 76 -19.85 16.66 6.84
N TYR A 77 -21.14 16.91 6.55
CA TYR A 77 -21.96 17.83 7.33
C TYR A 77 -22.75 17.15 8.46
N ASP A 78 -22.92 15.84 8.39
CA ASP A 78 -23.52 15.03 9.44
C ASP A 78 -22.51 14.03 10.03
N ASP A 79 -22.96 13.22 10.97
CA ASP A 79 -22.11 12.24 11.67
C ASP A 79 -22.14 10.85 11.03
N GLU A 80 -22.87 10.66 9.95
CA GLU A 80 -23.15 9.34 9.40
C GLU A 80 -21.87 8.63 8.93
N TYR A 81 -21.03 9.35 8.19
CA TYR A 81 -19.74 8.79 7.76
C TYR A 81 -18.82 8.45 8.94
N TYR A 82 -18.71 9.38 9.92
CA TYR A 82 -17.91 9.14 11.12
C TYR A 82 -18.40 7.90 11.88
N HIS A 83 -19.70 7.77 12.10
CA HIS A 83 -20.26 6.60 12.79
C HIS A 83 -19.99 5.31 12.04
N THR A 84 -20.12 5.32 10.71
CA THR A 84 -19.85 4.15 9.86
C THR A 84 -18.39 3.73 9.93
N PHE A 85 -17.46 4.68 9.76
CA PHE A 85 -16.03 4.38 9.80
C PHE A 85 -15.55 4.03 11.22
N SER A 86 -16.00 4.77 12.24
CA SER A 86 -15.67 4.48 13.63
C SER A 86 -16.18 3.09 14.07
N LYS A 87 -17.38 2.70 13.61
CA LYS A 87 -17.90 1.35 13.84
C LYS A 87 -17.01 0.29 13.17
N TRP A 88 -16.59 0.52 11.92
CA TRP A 88 -15.66 -0.37 11.24
C TRP A 88 -14.36 -0.54 12.04
N CYS A 89 -13.76 0.54 12.49
CA CYS A 89 -12.55 0.51 13.30
C CYS A 89 -12.77 -0.24 14.62
N LYS A 90 -13.92 -0.04 15.27
CA LYS A 90 -14.25 -0.75 16.51
C LYS A 90 -14.40 -2.25 16.29
N ASP A 91 -15.12 -2.65 15.26
CA ASP A 91 -15.40 -4.05 14.97
C ASP A 91 -14.14 -4.80 14.52
N HIS A 92 -13.29 -4.18 13.68
CA HIS A 92 -12.14 -4.84 13.05
C HIS A 92 -10.85 -4.72 13.88
N TYR A 93 -10.65 -3.60 14.59
CA TYR A 93 -9.39 -3.33 15.29
C TYR A 93 -9.57 -3.17 16.81
N ASP A 94 -10.81 -3.19 17.32
CA ASP A 94 -11.13 -2.82 18.70
C ASP A 94 -10.53 -1.45 19.08
N TRP A 95 -10.65 -0.50 18.17
CA TRP A 95 -10.14 0.85 18.31
C TRP A 95 -11.21 1.87 17.96
N GLY A 96 -11.17 3.02 18.65
CA GLY A 96 -12.03 4.18 18.41
C GLY A 96 -11.27 5.46 18.62
N PHE A 97 -11.80 6.55 18.07
CA PHE A 97 -11.22 7.89 18.17
C PHE A 97 -12.35 8.92 18.17
N PRO A 98 -12.13 10.13 18.79
CA PRO A 98 -13.11 11.21 18.77
C PRO A 98 -13.37 11.75 17.36
N LYS A 99 -14.63 12.14 17.07
CA LYS A 99 -15.05 12.64 15.76
C LYS A 99 -14.19 13.80 15.25
N GLU A 100 -13.85 14.73 16.15
CA GLU A 100 -13.04 15.92 15.83
C GLU A 100 -11.64 15.59 15.31
N GLN A 101 -11.13 14.39 15.57
CA GLN A 101 -9.82 13.96 15.07
C GLN A 101 -9.85 13.50 13.62
N LEU A 102 -11.03 13.22 13.06
CA LEU A 102 -11.17 12.76 11.70
C LEU A 102 -11.08 13.93 10.71
N CYS A 103 -10.09 13.84 9.84
CA CYS A 103 -9.98 14.61 8.61
C CYS A 103 -10.12 13.65 7.42
N VAL A 104 -10.50 14.17 6.26
CA VAL A 104 -10.52 13.41 5.01
C VAL A 104 -9.62 14.09 4.00
N SER A 105 -9.03 13.30 3.12
CA SER A 105 -8.13 13.77 2.05
C SER A 105 -8.40 12.95 0.78
N PRO A 106 -8.09 13.47 -0.43
CA PRO A 106 -8.26 12.71 -1.66
C PRO A 106 -7.35 11.48 -1.77
N GLY A 107 -6.41 11.32 -0.85
CA GLY A 107 -5.52 10.15 -0.77
C GLY A 107 -4.52 10.28 0.34
N ILE A 108 -3.90 9.16 0.74
CA ILE A 108 -2.83 9.19 1.75
C ILE A 108 -1.60 9.92 1.20
N ILE A 109 -1.22 9.71 -0.06
CA ILE A 109 -0.07 10.39 -0.66
C ILE A 109 -0.19 11.92 -0.57
N PRO A 110 -1.29 12.57 -1.01
CA PRO A 110 -1.47 14.01 -0.80
C PRO A 110 -1.36 14.43 0.68
N ALA A 111 -1.88 13.62 1.59
CA ALA A 111 -1.75 13.89 3.03
C ALA A 111 -0.29 13.78 3.52
N LEU A 112 0.49 12.80 3.04
CA LEU A 112 1.91 12.69 3.37
C LEU A 112 2.71 13.92 2.94
N TYR A 113 2.49 14.40 1.70
CA TYR A 113 3.13 15.63 1.20
C TYR A 113 2.81 16.84 2.10
N GLN A 114 1.53 17.03 2.38
CA GLN A 114 1.06 18.13 3.21
C GLN A 114 1.61 18.06 4.64
N LEU A 115 1.60 16.88 5.26
CA LEU A 115 2.10 16.67 6.62
C LEU A 115 3.61 16.87 6.70
N THR A 116 4.38 16.38 5.72
CA THR A 116 5.84 16.55 5.70
C THR A 116 6.21 18.01 5.61
N GLU A 117 5.62 18.75 4.66
CA GLU A 117 5.86 20.19 4.47
C GLU A 117 5.44 21.01 5.71
N THR A 118 4.42 20.55 6.44
CA THR A 118 3.96 21.25 7.65
C THR A 118 4.83 20.95 8.86
N LEU A 119 5.34 19.73 9.00
CA LEU A 119 6.00 19.24 10.21
C LEU A 119 7.51 19.39 10.19
N CYS A 120 8.13 19.44 8.99
CA CYS A 120 9.57 19.46 8.84
C CYS A 120 10.04 20.80 8.28
N GLY A 121 11.00 21.42 8.94
CA GLY A 121 11.76 22.55 8.42
C GLY A 121 12.94 22.08 7.54
N PRO A 122 13.65 23.01 6.87
CA PRO A 122 14.67 22.70 5.87
C PRO A 122 15.89 21.94 6.42
N ASP A 123 16.17 22.02 7.71
CA ASP A 123 17.29 21.32 8.37
C ASP A 123 16.83 20.05 9.13
N GLU A 124 15.54 19.73 9.07
CA GLU A 124 14.96 18.57 9.72
C GLU A 124 14.86 17.37 8.74
N LYS A 125 14.69 16.16 9.27
CA LYS A 125 14.73 14.94 8.52
C LYS A 125 13.54 14.02 8.80
N VAL A 126 13.19 13.23 7.80
CA VAL A 126 12.21 12.15 7.89
C VAL A 126 12.93 10.81 8.04
N LEU A 127 12.47 9.95 8.97
CA LEU A 127 13.00 8.60 9.16
C LEU A 127 12.09 7.57 8.48
N LEU A 128 12.69 6.69 7.68
CA LEU A 128 12.04 5.56 7.01
C LEU A 128 12.67 4.23 7.43
N ASN A 129 11.84 3.19 7.63
CA ASN A 129 12.32 1.81 7.64
C ASN A 129 12.40 1.28 6.20
N THR A 130 13.55 0.70 5.81
CA THR A 130 13.73 0.19 4.46
C THR A 130 13.80 -1.35 4.41
N PRO A 131 13.33 -1.99 3.29
CA PRO A 131 12.85 -1.35 2.07
C PRO A 131 11.57 -0.55 2.31
N ALA A 132 11.48 0.66 1.78
CA ALA A 132 10.34 1.55 1.98
C ALA A 132 9.64 1.88 0.68
N TYR A 133 8.34 2.15 0.74
CA TYR A 133 7.58 2.62 -0.41
C TYR A 133 8.10 3.98 -0.89
N GLY A 134 8.41 4.12 -2.18
CA GLY A 134 9.09 5.28 -2.74
C GLY A 134 8.40 6.62 -2.50
N TYR A 135 7.08 6.65 -2.39
CA TYR A 135 6.36 7.89 -2.12
C TYR A 135 6.62 8.48 -0.73
N PHE A 136 7.18 7.72 0.21
CA PHE A 136 7.68 8.30 1.46
C PHE A 136 8.92 9.17 1.20
N LEU A 137 9.82 8.72 0.32
CA LEU A 137 10.97 9.52 -0.13
C LEU A 137 10.48 10.76 -0.91
N HIS A 138 9.56 10.57 -1.86
CA HIS A 138 9.04 11.69 -2.66
C HIS A 138 8.35 12.75 -1.80
N ALA A 139 7.68 12.37 -0.70
CA ALA A 139 7.12 13.35 0.23
C ALA A 139 8.20 14.20 0.93
N ALA A 140 9.34 13.60 1.28
CA ALA A 140 10.48 14.33 1.85
C ALA A 140 11.14 15.22 0.79
N GLU A 141 11.39 14.71 -0.41
CA GLU A 141 11.95 15.46 -1.54
C GLU A 141 11.09 16.69 -1.91
N TYR A 142 9.77 16.51 -1.96
CA TYR A 142 8.84 17.59 -2.22
C TYR A 142 8.90 18.70 -1.16
N ALA A 143 9.05 18.31 0.11
CA ALA A 143 9.21 19.25 1.21
C ALA A 143 10.64 19.84 1.29
N GLY A 144 11.58 19.36 0.49
CA GLY A 144 12.98 19.79 0.51
C GLY A 144 13.75 19.37 1.75
N VAL A 145 13.39 18.22 2.35
CA VAL A 145 14.01 17.69 3.55
C VAL A 145 14.73 16.35 3.29
N ASP A 146 15.80 16.12 4.05
CA ASP A 146 16.57 14.89 3.94
C ASP A 146 15.86 13.67 4.57
N VAL A 147 16.29 12.48 4.16
CA VAL A 147 15.78 11.21 4.68
C VAL A 147 16.87 10.47 5.45
N LEU A 148 16.51 10.00 6.65
CA LEU A 148 17.22 8.96 7.39
C LEU A 148 16.62 7.60 7.05
N THR A 149 17.45 6.60 6.85
CA THR A 149 16.98 5.23 6.63
C THR A 149 17.44 4.30 7.74
N SER A 150 16.53 3.42 8.17
CA SER A 150 16.84 2.33 9.11
C SER A 150 16.45 1.01 8.47
N PRO A 151 17.43 0.24 7.94
CA PRO A 151 17.17 -1.03 7.27
C PRO A 151 16.57 -2.07 8.21
N LEU A 152 15.49 -2.71 7.78
CA LEU A 152 14.97 -3.91 8.42
C LEU A 152 15.96 -5.06 8.26
N HIS A 153 16.08 -5.91 9.27
CA HIS A 153 16.85 -7.15 9.21
C HIS A 153 16.05 -8.24 8.49
N LYS A 154 16.61 -8.76 7.39
CA LYS A 154 16.09 -9.96 6.73
C LYS A 154 16.54 -11.20 7.50
N LYS A 155 15.60 -12.08 7.84
CA LYS A 155 15.85 -13.38 8.43
C LYS A 155 16.08 -14.46 7.37
N VAL A 156 16.62 -15.58 7.78
CA VAL A 156 16.89 -16.74 6.92
C VAL A 156 15.62 -17.29 6.27
N ASP A 157 14.49 -17.21 6.96
CA ASP A 157 13.18 -17.65 6.46
C ASP A 157 12.51 -16.66 5.48
N GLY A 158 13.18 -15.54 5.18
CA GLY A 158 12.70 -14.48 4.30
C GLY A 158 11.81 -13.46 5.00
N THR A 159 11.55 -13.58 6.30
CA THR A 159 10.85 -12.55 7.08
C THR A 159 11.75 -11.37 7.41
N PHE A 160 11.14 -10.27 7.83
CA PHE A 160 11.84 -9.04 8.20
C PHE A 160 11.53 -8.65 9.65
N GLU A 161 12.48 -8.06 10.34
CA GLU A 161 12.31 -7.51 11.68
C GLU A 161 12.94 -6.13 11.81
N VAL A 162 12.49 -5.38 12.81
CA VAL A 162 13.01 -4.03 13.09
C VAL A 162 14.42 -4.11 13.66
N ASN A 163 15.34 -3.35 13.08
CA ASN A 163 16.65 -3.09 13.68
C ASN A 163 16.50 -2.00 14.73
N TYR A 164 16.13 -2.38 15.95
CA TYR A 164 15.84 -1.43 17.02
C TYR A 164 17.03 -0.57 17.43
N GLU A 165 18.24 -1.09 17.36
CA GLU A 165 19.45 -0.34 17.70
C GLU A 165 19.69 0.79 16.68
N ASP A 166 19.61 0.46 15.39
CA ASP A 166 19.76 1.45 14.33
C ASP A 166 18.58 2.43 14.30
N PHE A 167 17.36 1.92 14.48
CA PHE A 167 16.16 2.76 14.54
C PHE A 167 16.24 3.80 15.67
N GLU A 168 16.62 3.36 16.88
CA GLU A 168 16.78 4.26 18.01
C GLU A 168 17.91 5.26 17.78
N ARG A 169 19.04 4.84 17.22
CA ARG A 169 20.16 5.72 16.88
C ARG A 169 19.74 6.79 15.88
N LYS A 170 18.87 6.47 14.90
CA LYS A 170 18.34 7.43 13.92
C LYS A 170 17.30 8.36 14.55
N CYS A 171 16.45 7.86 15.43
CA CYS A 171 15.53 8.69 16.21
C CYS A 171 16.26 9.69 17.12
N ALA A 172 17.46 9.36 17.59
CA ALA A 172 18.29 10.22 18.43
C ALA A 172 19.03 11.32 17.64
N ASP A 173 19.03 11.28 16.29
CA ASP A 173 19.58 12.37 15.47
C ASP A 173 18.81 13.67 15.78
N PRO A 174 19.48 14.77 16.19
CA PRO A 174 18.79 16.02 16.51
C PRO A 174 17.98 16.61 15.35
N ALA A 175 18.32 16.24 14.10
CA ALA A 175 17.57 16.65 12.93
C ALA A 175 16.36 15.74 12.64
N CYS A 176 16.25 14.55 13.24
CA CYS A 176 15.10 13.68 13.06
C CYS A 176 13.84 14.33 13.64
N LYS A 177 12.83 14.52 12.81
CA LYS A 177 11.58 15.19 13.20
C LYS A 177 10.36 14.33 13.04
N LEU A 178 10.30 13.57 11.96
CA LEU A 178 9.13 12.81 11.53
C LEU A 178 9.54 11.37 11.21
N VAL A 179 8.74 10.42 11.69
CA VAL A 179 8.85 9.00 11.33
C VAL A 179 7.68 8.63 10.45
N PHE A 180 7.92 8.10 9.26
CA PHE A 180 6.91 7.36 8.51
C PHE A 180 6.96 5.90 8.92
N TRP A 181 5.87 5.44 9.51
CA TRP A 181 5.70 4.06 9.97
C TRP A 181 4.64 3.35 9.15
N CYS A 182 5.04 2.37 8.33
CA CYS A 182 4.12 1.60 7.51
C CYS A 182 3.58 0.39 8.29
N ASN A 183 2.28 0.33 8.53
CA ASN A 183 1.64 -0.67 9.39
C ASN A 183 0.26 -1.11 8.85
N PRO A 184 0.15 -2.25 8.16
CA PRO A 184 1.18 -3.24 7.81
C PRO A 184 2.22 -2.71 6.82
N HIS A 185 3.36 -3.37 6.77
CA HIS A 185 4.52 -2.90 6.03
C HIS A 185 4.45 -3.28 4.53
N ASN A 186 4.60 -2.31 3.65
CA ASN A 186 4.80 -2.50 2.21
C ASN A 186 6.25 -2.09 1.87
N PRO A 187 7.04 -2.96 1.21
CA PRO A 187 6.63 -4.11 0.38
C PRO A 187 6.63 -5.48 1.09
N THR A 188 7.16 -5.61 2.29
CA THR A 188 7.37 -6.93 2.91
C THR A 188 6.09 -7.65 3.33
N GLY A 189 4.97 -6.93 3.42
CA GLY A 189 3.68 -7.45 3.87
C GLY A 189 3.63 -7.86 5.35
N ARG A 190 4.65 -7.47 6.15
CA ARG A 190 4.71 -7.74 7.58
C ARG A 190 3.58 -7.04 8.34
N MET A 191 2.89 -7.81 9.18
CA MET A 191 2.08 -7.29 10.26
C MET A 191 2.95 -7.23 11.54
N TRP A 192 3.06 -6.04 12.12
CA TRP A 192 3.79 -5.87 13.37
C TRP A 192 3.01 -6.43 14.55
N THR A 193 3.69 -7.13 15.46
CA THR A 193 3.11 -7.58 16.72
C THR A 193 2.92 -6.41 17.69
N GLU A 194 2.08 -6.58 18.70
CA GLU A 194 1.89 -5.54 19.72
C GLU A 194 3.18 -5.18 20.44
N ASP A 195 4.03 -6.17 20.74
CA ASP A 195 5.31 -5.94 21.41
C ASP A 195 6.28 -5.14 20.52
N GLU A 196 6.33 -5.46 19.20
CA GLU A 196 7.12 -4.69 18.24
C GLU A 196 6.63 -3.23 18.16
N LEU A 197 5.32 -3.03 18.05
CA LEU A 197 4.72 -1.68 18.01
C LEU A 197 4.98 -0.91 19.31
N ARG A 198 4.83 -1.53 20.48
CA ARG A 198 5.12 -0.89 21.78
C ARG A 198 6.58 -0.48 21.91
N ARG A 199 7.49 -1.32 21.42
CA ARG A 199 8.93 -1.00 21.43
C ARG A 199 9.28 0.15 20.53
N VAL A 200 8.71 0.19 19.33
CA VAL A 200 8.87 1.31 18.38
C VAL A 200 8.24 2.60 18.96
N ALA A 201 7.03 2.50 19.50
CA ALA A 201 6.34 3.61 20.15
C ALA A 201 7.19 4.24 21.29
N ALA A 202 7.74 3.41 22.16
CA ALA A 202 8.59 3.88 23.26
C ALA A 202 9.83 4.65 22.77
N ILE A 203 10.44 4.23 21.67
CA ILE A 203 11.56 4.95 21.05
C ILE A 203 11.09 6.30 20.49
N ILE A 204 10.00 6.32 19.72
CA ILE A 204 9.44 7.56 19.13
C ILE A 204 9.07 8.56 20.22
N GLU A 205 8.41 8.11 21.28
CA GLU A 205 8.01 8.95 22.43
C GLU A 205 9.22 9.49 23.20
N LYS A 206 10.25 8.66 23.41
CA LYS A 206 11.50 9.04 24.08
C LYS A 206 12.16 10.26 23.42
N TYR A 207 12.15 10.31 22.10
CA TYR A 207 12.75 11.39 21.33
C TYR A 207 11.73 12.46 20.89
N ASN A 208 10.48 12.35 21.35
CA ASN A 208 9.41 13.33 21.13
C ASN A 208 9.17 13.63 19.62
N LEU A 209 9.23 12.62 18.75
CA LEU A 209 9.11 12.75 17.32
C LEU A 209 7.64 12.74 16.86
N TRP A 210 7.36 13.38 15.74
CA TRP A 210 6.11 13.14 15.02
C TRP A 210 6.13 11.74 14.38
N VAL A 211 4.99 11.10 14.32
CA VAL A 211 4.84 9.84 13.58
C VAL A 211 3.58 9.85 12.74
N VAL A 212 3.74 9.56 11.46
CA VAL A 212 2.65 9.24 10.55
C VAL A 212 2.63 7.71 10.38
N SER A 213 1.62 7.07 10.94
CA SER A 213 1.36 5.66 10.73
C SER A 213 0.52 5.48 9.48
N ASP A 214 1.15 5.02 8.40
CA ASP A 214 0.44 4.66 7.17
C ASP A 214 -0.14 3.26 7.33
N GLU A 215 -1.45 3.22 7.54
CA GLU A 215 -2.22 2.00 7.77
C GLU A 215 -3.17 1.67 6.60
N ILE A 216 -2.81 2.07 5.37
CA ILE A 216 -3.63 1.85 4.17
C ILE A 216 -3.93 0.37 3.89
N HIS A 217 -3.09 -0.54 4.39
CA HIS A 217 -3.23 -1.98 4.23
C HIS A 217 -3.86 -2.67 5.44
N CYS A 218 -4.37 -1.93 6.43
CA CYS A 218 -4.86 -2.44 7.72
C CYS A 218 -5.97 -3.48 7.59
N ASP A 219 -6.84 -3.35 6.62
CA ASP A 219 -7.94 -4.29 6.36
C ASP A 219 -7.47 -5.57 5.65
N LEU A 220 -6.30 -5.55 5.03
CA LEU A 220 -5.76 -6.65 4.25
C LEU A 220 -4.89 -7.60 5.09
N ILE A 221 -5.19 -7.71 6.38
CA ILE A 221 -4.63 -8.72 7.27
C ILE A 221 -5.32 -10.05 7.01
N ARG A 222 -4.52 -11.09 6.84
CA ARG A 222 -4.94 -12.42 6.44
C ARG A 222 -4.53 -13.47 7.47
N CYS A 223 -4.69 -14.74 7.17
CA CYS A 223 -4.26 -15.87 8.00
C CYS A 223 -4.89 -15.86 9.41
N GLY A 224 -6.14 -15.38 9.54
CA GLY A 224 -6.85 -15.33 10.83
C GLY A 224 -6.29 -14.33 11.84
N ARG A 225 -5.40 -13.43 11.43
CA ARG A 225 -4.83 -12.39 12.28
C ARG A 225 -5.67 -11.12 12.26
N ARG A 226 -5.40 -10.22 13.20
CA ARG A 226 -6.09 -8.94 13.36
C ARG A 226 -5.08 -7.80 13.39
N HIS A 227 -5.37 -6.72 12.67
CA HIS A 227 -4.57 -5.51 12.68
C HIS A 227 -4.54 -4.84 14.06
N ILE A 228 -3.39 -4.29 14.42
CA ILE A 228 -3.21 -3.49 15.61
C ILE A 228 -2.81 -2.08 15.17
N PRO A 229 -3.72 -1.10 15.22
CA PRO A 229 -3.38 0.28 14.93
C PRO A 229 -2.29 0.79 15.85
N MET A 230 -1.34 1.58 15.33
CA MET A 230 -0.32 2.24 16.13
C MET A 230 -0.94 3.07 17.26
N ALA A 231 -2.12 3.61 17.01
CA ALA A 231 -2.92 4.36 17.96
C ALA A 231 -3.31 3.60 19.23
N LYS A 232 -3.36 2.26 19.20
CA LYS A 232 -3.64 1.42 20.40
C LYS A 232 -2.45 1.31 21.32
N VAL A 233 -1.24 1.41 20.81
CA VAL A 233 0.00 1.33 21.61
C VAL A 233 0.52 2.71 22.02
N MET A 234 0.08 3.76 21.31
CA MET A 234 0.40 5.17 21.60
C MET A 234 -0.86 5.95 22.03
N ASP A 235 -1.62 5.42 22.97
CA ASP A 235 -2.98 5.87 23.28
C ASP A 235 -3.12 7.39 23.55
N SER A 236 -2.19 7.97 24.27
CA SER A 236 -2.21 9.40 24.65
C SER A 236 -1.19 10.27 23.92
N TYR A 237 -0.39 9.71 23.00
CA TYR A 237 0.66 10.46 22.33
C TYR A 237 0.09 11.47 21.31
N PRO A 238 0.29 12.79 21.52
CA PRO A 238 -0.38 13.79 20.69
C PRO A 238 0.19 13.90 19.27
N LYS A 239 1.47 13.54 19.09
CA LYS A 239 2.18 13.65 17.79
C LYS A 239 1.97 12.45 16.86
N LEU A 240 0.92 11.65 17.09
CA LEU A 240 0.54 10.56 16.20
C LEU A 240 -0.52 11.01 15.20
N ILE A 241 -0.26 10.72 13.94
CA ILE A 241 -1.21 10.80 12.83
C ILE A 241 -1.42 9.38 12.30
N THR A 242 -2.68 8.94 12.19
CA THR A 242 -3.03 7.63 11.62
C THR A 242 -3.71 7.82 10.26
N CYS A 243 -3.18 7.20 9.22
CA CYS A 243 -3.69 7.30 7.86
C CYS A 243 -4.30 5.97 7.42
N MET A 244 -5.59 5.95 7.11
CA MET A 244 -6.35 4.78 6.66
C MET A 244 -7.17 5.11 5.42
N ALA A 245 -7.44 4.12 4.56
CA ALA A 245 -8.28 4.36 3.39
C ALA A 245 -9.03 3.09 2.96
N PRO A 246 -10.27 3.19 2.46
CA PRO A 246 -10.99 2.05 1.89
C PRO A 246 -10.47 1.66 0.50
N THR A 247 -9.59 2.47 -0.07
CA THR A 247 -9.21 2.41 -1.48
C THR A 247 -8.43 1.15 -1.85
N LYS A 248 -7.57 0.64 -0.96
CA LYS A 248 -6.87 -0.63 -1.16
C LYS A 248 -7.74 -1.81 -0.78
N THR A 249 -8.49 -1.70 0.30
CA THR A 249 -9.38 -2.75 0.82
C THR A 249 -10.44 -3.16 -0.19
N PHE A 250 -11.08 -2.18 -0.84
CA PHE A 250 -12.25 -2.38 -1.69
C PHE A 250 -12.00 -2.08 -3.17
N ASN A 251 -10.74 -2.01 -3.60
CA ASN A 251 -10.34 -1.76 -5.00
C ASN A 251 -10.97 -0.47 -5.59
N MET A 252 -10.87 0.64 -4.89
CA MET A 252 -11.50 1.90 -5.31
C MET A 252 -10.52 3.09 -5.29
N ALA A 253 -9.25 2.83 -5.62
CA ALA A 253 -8.19 3.86 -5.61
C ALA A 253 -8.54 5.08 -6.48
N GLY A 254 -9.16 4.86 -7.62
CA GLY A 254 -9.61 5.94 -8.53
C GLY A 254 -10.70 6.85 -7.98
N LEU A 255 -11.38 6.45 -6.89
CA LEU A 255 -12.37 7.29 -6.20
C LEU A 255 -11.76 8.23 -5.16
N ALA A 256 -10.44 8.18 -4.95
CA ALA A 256 -9.69 9.20 -4.23
C ALA A 256 -10.32 9.62 -2.87
N PHE A 257 -10.20 8.77 -1.84
CA PHE A 257 -10.70 9.04 -0.49
C PHE A 257 -9.83 8.40 0.58
N SER A 258 -9.49 9.15 1.63
CA SER A 258 -8.74 8.63 2.78
C SER A 258 -9.13 9.31 4.09
N ASN A 259 -8.91 8.61 5.19
CA ASN A 259 -9.17 9.02 6.56
C ASN A 259 -7.84 9.36 7.22
N ILE A 260 -7.70 10.58 7.71
CA ILE A 260 -6.51 11.09 8.38
C ILE A 260 -6.91 11.46 9.80
N ILE A 261 -6.49 10.66 10.78
CA ILE A 261 -6.84 10.87 12.17
C ILE A 261 -5.70 11.61 12.85
N ILE A 262 -5.92 12.89 13.19
CA ILE A 262 -4.92 13.80 13.74
C ILE A 262 -5.31 14.16 15.17
N ARG A 263 -4.45 13.77 16.13
CA ARG A 263 -4.70 14.04 17.56
C ARG A 263 -4.42 15.48 17.95
N ASP A 264 -3.31 16.04 17.48
CA ASP A 264 -2.93 17.42 17.80
C ASP A 264 -3.91 18.43 17.19
N PRO A 265 -4.58 19.29 18.00
CA PRO A 265 -5.60 20.19 17.49
C PRO A 265 -5.05 21.32 16.62
N ALA A 266 -3.81 21.76 16.83
CA ALA A 266 -3.21 22.83 16.05
C ALA A 266 -2.81 22.31 14.66
N LEU A 267 -2.17 21.12 14.61
CA LEU A 267 -1.85 20.46 13.37
C LEU A 267 -3.13 20.15 12.57
N ARG A 268 -4.17 19.66 13.24
CA ARG A 268 -5.46 19.34 12.60
C ARG A 268 -6.10 20.57 11.96
N ALA A 269 -6.13 21.70 12.67
CA ALA A 269 -6.66 22.94 12.14
C ALA A 269 -5.87 23.42 10.90
N HIS A 270 -4.55 23.31 10.96
CA HIS A 270 -3.68 23.66 9.83
C HIS A 270 -3.89 22.69 8.65
N PHE A 271 -3.99 21.39 8.90
CA PHE A 271 -4.27 20.38 7.88
C PHE A 271 -5.59 20.67 7.17
N GLN A 272 -6.66 20.89 7.92
CA GLN A 272 -7.99 21.20 7.37
C GLN A 272 -8.00 22.51 6.55
N GLU A 273 -7.21 23.50 6.94
CA GLU A 273 -7.10 24.75 6.17
C GLU A 273 -6.40 24.51 4.83
N ARG A 274 -5.33 23.72 4.83
CA ARG A 274 -4.61 23.37 3.59
C ARG A 274 -5.39 22.39 2.70
N ASP A 275 -6.17 21.48 3.28
CA ASP A 275 -6.98 20.53 2.53
C ASP A 275 -8.02 21.22 1.64
N LYS A 276 -8.39 22.46 1.95
CA LYS A 276 -9.24 23.30 1.06
C LYS A 276 -8.63 23.52 -0.32
N LEU A 277 -7.31 23.40 -0.47
CA LEU A 277 -6.63 23.50 -1.77
C LEU A 277 -6.99 22.34 -2.70
N PHE A 278 -7.37 21.18 -2.17
CA PHE A 278 -7.82 20.03 -2.94
C PHE A 278 -9.30 20.09 -3.32
N GLY A 279 -10.01 21.12 -2.86
CA GLY A 279 -11.44 21.30 -3.09
C GLY A 279 -12.29 20.51 -2.08
N MET A 280 -13.58 20.43 -2.38
CA MET A 280 -14.53 19.72 -1.55
C MET A 280 -14.53 18.22 -1.87
N VAL A 281 -15.03 17.43 -0.91
CA VAL A 281 -15.15 15.97 -1.07
C VAL A 281 -15.98 15.64 -2.32
N ASN A 282 -15.48 14.71 -3.12
CA ASN A 282 -16.23 14.19 -4.25
C ASN A 282 -17.43 13.35 -3.76
N PRO A 283 -18.66 13.64 -4.19
CA PRO A 283 -19.85 12.93 -3.73
C PRO A 283 -19.83 11.43 -4.03
N MET A 284 -19.21 11.01 -5.14
CA MET A 284 -19.11 9.59 -5.48
C MET A 284 -18.11 8.88 -4.56
N SER A 285 -17.00 9.55 -4.23
CA SER A 285 -15.99 9.04 -3.29
C SER A 285 -16.56 8.82 -1.90
N LEU A 286 -17.29 9.81 -1.37
CA LEU A 286 -17.94 9.70 -0.06
C LEU A 286 -18.99 8.59 -0.05
N THR A 287 -19.85 8.53 -1.07
CA THR A 287 -20.86 7.48 -1.20
C THR A 287 -20.24 6.08 -1.24
N ALA A 288 -19.18 5.91 -2.03
CA ALA A 288 -18.49 4.64 -2.13
C ALA A 288 -17.79 4.24 -0.81
N ALA A 289 -17.10 5.18 -0.17
CA ALA A 289 -16.40 4.93 1.10
C ALA A 289 -17.39 4.55 2.21
N GLN A 290 -18.53 5.23 2.29
CA GLN A 290 -19.57 4.92 3.26
C GLN A 290 -20.20 3.55 3.00
N ALA A 291 -20.53 3.23 1.76
CA ALA A 291 -21.08 1.91 1.39
C ALA A 291 -20.06 0.79 1.64
N ALA A 292 -18.79 1.01 1.36
CA ALA A 292 -17.71 0.07 1.60
C ALA A 292 -17.63 -0.34 3.08
N TYR A 293 -17.53 0.63 3.98
CA TYR A 293 -17.46 0.36 5.42
C TYR A 293 -18.79 -0.14 6.02
N ALA A 294 -19.94 0.30 5.48
CA ALA A 294 -21.24 -0.13 5.98
C ALA A 294 -21.63 -1.55 5.54
N HIS A 295 -21.27 -1.93 4.31
CA HIS A 295 -21.85 -3.12 3.66
C HIS A 295 -20.81 -4.04 2.99
N GLY A 296 -19.55 -3.61 2.82
CA GLY A 296 -18.54 -4.37 2.09
C GLY A 296 -17.92 -5.54 2.87
N GLY A 297 -18.27 -5.76 4.14
CA GLY A 297 -17.62 -6.73 5.01
C GLY A 297 -17.63 -8.16 4.48
N ALA A 298 -18.73 -8.63 3.93
CA ALA A 298 -18.83 -10.00 3.40
C ALA A 298 -17.93 -10.20 2.15
N TRP A 299 -17.87 -9.22 1.27
CA TRP A 299 -16.97 -9.23 0.11
C TRP A 299 -15.51 -9.21 0.56
N HIS A 300 -15.18 -8.38 1.53
CA HIS A 300 -13.84 -8.27 2.10
C HIS A 300 -13.35 -9.59 2.72
N GLU A 301 -14.19 -10.30 3.49
CA GLU A 301 -13.83 -11.62 4.03
C GLU A 301 -13.61 -12.66 2.93
N ALA A 302 -14.45 -12.67 1.89
CA ALA A 302 -14.28 -13.57 0.75
C ALA A 302 -12.99 -13.23 -0.05
N LEU A 303 -12.68 -11.94 -0.22
CA LEU A 303 -11.43 -11.50 -0.83
C LEU A 303 -10.21 -12.04 -0.08
N LYS A 304 -10.17 -11.90 1.25
CA LYS A 304 -9.04 -12.38 2.06
C LYS A 304 -8.81 -13.88 1.89
N GLN A 305 -9.88 -14.67 1.85
CA GLN A 305 -9.78 -16.12 1.61
C GLN A 305 -9.18 -16.42 0.23
N TYR A 306 -9.66 -15.75 -0.82
CA TYR A 306 -9.14 -15.92 -2.16
C TYR A 306 -7.66 -15.50 -2.28
N LEU A 307 -7.27 -14.43 -1.60
CA LEU A 307 -5.88 -13.99 -1.52
C LEU A 307 -4.99 -15.01 -0.79
N ASP A 308 -5.45 -15.58 0.34
CA ASP A 308 -4.70 -16.63 1.05
C ASP A 308 -4.42 -17.83 0.14
N GLU A 309 -5.41 -18.25 -0.65
CA GLU A 309 -5.23 -19.31 -1.64
C GLU A 309 -4.28 -18.91 -2.76
N ASN A 310 -4.31 -17.66 -3.25
CA ASN A 310 -3.37 -17.17 -4.25
C ASN A 310 -1.92 -17.16 -3.71
N PHE A 311 -1.70 -16.70 -2.49
CA PHE A 311 -0.37 -16.76 -1.86
C PHE A 311 0.14 -18.19 -1.68
N ALA A 312 -0.71 -19.11 -1.24
CA ALA A 312 -0.36 -20.52 -1.10
C ALA A 312 0.01 -21.14 -2.47
N PHE A 313 -0.76 -20.83 -3.52
CA PHE A 313 -0.49 -21.25 -4.90
C PHE A 313 0.88 -20.74 -5.38
N VAL A 314 1.16 -19.45 -5.25
CA VAL A 314 2.44 -18.85 -5.67
C VAL A 314 3.61 -19.46 -4.90
N LYS A 315 3.49 -19.63 -3.58
CA LYS A 315 4.52 -20.26 -2.76
C LYS A 315 4.82 -21.69 -3.19
N ALA A 316 3.78 -22.48 -3.46
CA ALA A 316 3.94 -23.87 -3.94
C ALA A 316 4.55 -23.93 -5.35
N PHE A 317 4.16 -22.99 -6.23
CA PHE A 317 4.73 -22.89 -7.58
C PHE A 317 6.24 -22.58 -7.51
N LEU A 318 6.64 -21.53 -6.75
CA LEU A 318 8.04 -21.15 -6.60
C LEU A 318 8.87 -22.30 -6.00
N ALA A 319 8.40 -22.94 -4.95
CA ALA A 319 9.11 -24.05 -4.31
C ALA A 319 9.35 -25.25 -5.26
N ARG A 320 8.45 -25.49 -6.22
CA ARG A 320 8.57 -26.58 -7.19
C ARG A 320 9.40 -26.19 -8.41
N GLU A 321 9.18 -25.00 -8.94
CA GLU A 321 9.68 -24.59 -10.25
C GLU A 321 10.94 -23.72 -10.20
N LEU A 322 11.11 -22.96 -9.13
CA LEU A 322 12.20 -22.00 -8.90
C LEU A 322 12.63 -22.06 -7.42
N PRO A 323 13.24 -23.17 -6.98
CA PRO A 323 13.55 -23.40 -5.54
C PRO A 323 14.55 -22.39 -4.96
N GLU A 324 15.32 -21.69 -5.80
CA GLU A 324 16.24 -20.61 -5.39
C GLU A 324 15.53 -19.29 -5.09
N ALA A 325 14.29 -19.12 -5.55
CA ALA A 325 13.49 -17.94 -5.25
C ALA A 325 12.97 -17.99 -3.81
N VAL A 326 13.20 -16.91 -3.07
CA VAL A 326 12.74 -16.83 -1.68
C VAL A 326 11.51 -15.93 -1.58
N MET A 327 10.40 -16.49 -1.11
CA MET A 327 9.19 -15.77 -0.77
C MET A 327 8.66 -16.23 0.58
N TYR A 328 8.45 -15.31 1.49
CA TYR A 328 7.64 -15.51 2.69
C TYR A 328 6.17 -15.22 2.36
N ILE A 329 5.23 -16.01 2.88
CA ILE A 329 3.81 -15.67 2.81
C ILE A 329 3.53 -14.63 3.90
N PRO A 330 3.33 -13.36 3.52
CA PRO A 330 3.15 -12.30 4.51
C PRO A 330 1.77 -12.39 5.17
N GLU A 331 1.65 -11.79 6.35
CA GLU A 331 0.38 -11.74 7.08
C GLU A 331 -0.60 -10.71 6.49
N ALA A 332 -0.10 -9.77 5.71
CA ALA A 332 -0.87 -8.63 5.21
C ALA A 332 -0.63 -8.36 3.73
N THR A 333 -1.44 -7.48 3.18
CA THR A 333 -1.45 -7.04 1.78
C THR A 333 -1.88 -8.12 0.78
N TYR A 334 -1.94 -7.74 -0.48
CA TYR A 334 -2.08 -8.66 -1.63
C TYR A 334 -0.82 -8.65 -2.52
N LEU A 335 0.29 -8.17 -1.95
CA LEU A 335 1.55 -7.96 -2.66
C LEU A 335 2.58 -8.98 -2.17
N ALA A 336 3.08 -9.81 -3.08
CA ALA A 336 4.15 -10.76 -2.77
C ALA A 336 5.51 -10.11 -3.00
N TRP A 337 6.38 -10.19 -1.99
CA TRP A 337 7.77 -9.74 -2.05
C TRP A 337 8.68 -10.93 -2.27
N VAL A 338 9.26 -11.03 -3.47
CA VAL A 338 10.01 -12.20 -3.92
C VAL A 338 11.46 -11.83 -4.16
N ASP A 339 12.37 -12.51 -3.48
CA ASP A 339 13.81 -12.41 -3.70
C ASP A 339 14.23 -13.36 -4.84
N LEU A 340 14.72 -12.79 -5.91
CA LEU A 340 15.24 -13.48 -7.09
C LEU A 340 16.76 -13.32 -7.24
N SER A 341 17.47 -12.79 -6.24
CA SER A 341 18.90 -12.51 -6.32
C SER A 341 19.76 -13.75 -6.62
N CYS A 342 19.31 -14.93 -6.15
CA CYS A 342 19.97 -16.21 -6.48
C CYS A 342 19.56 -16.76 -7.85
N CYS A 343 18.36 -16.37 -8.36
CA CYS A 343 17.88 -16.82 -9.67
C CYS A 343 18.51 -16.02 -10.82
N LEU A 344 18.69 -14.72 -10.61
CA LEU A 344 19.13 -13.75 -11.63
C LEU A 344 20.20 -12.82 -11.03
N PRO A 345 21.39 -13.35 -10.65
CA PRO A 345 22.41 -12.57 -9.94
C PRO A 345 23.00 -11.43 -10.77
N ASP A 346 23.05 -11.59 -12.10
CA ASP A 346 23.69 -10.68 -13.04
C ASP A 346 22.69 -9.73 -13.74
N VAL A 347 21.39 -9.85 -13.44
CA VAL A 347 20.35 -9.00 -14.02
C VAL A 347 20.17 -7.77 -13.14
N GLU A 348 20.52 -6.60 -13.66
CA GLU A 348 20.42 -5.32 -12.94
C GLU A 348 18.99 -4.77 -12.93
N ASP A 349 18.29 -4.82 -14.07
CA ASP A 349 16.93 -4.30 -14.25
C ASP A 349 15.92 -5.45 -14.41
N LEU A 350 15.41 -5.95 -13.29
CA LEU A 350 14.40 -7.03 -13.29
C LEU A 350 13.10 -6.66 -14.00
N PRO A 351 12.52 -5.46 -13.84
CA PRO A 351 11.36 -5.05 -14.62
C PRO A 351 11.56 -5.11 -16.13
N ASP A 352 12.68 -4.58 -16.64
CA ASP A 352 12.97 -4.62 -18.08
C ASP A 352 13.22 -6.04 -18.57
N PHE A 353 13.94 -6.85 -17.79
CA PHE A 353 14.15 -8.27 -18.07
C PHE A 353 12.82 -9.02 -18.23
N PHE A 354 11.91 -8.95 -17.24
CA PHE A 354 10.65 -9.66 -17.30
C PHE A 354 9.69 -9.10 -18.36
N ALA A 355 9.71 -7.81 -18.60
CA ALA A 355 8.92 -7.20 -19.67
C ALA A 355 9.33 -7.75 -21.04
N ASN A 356 10.64 -7.85 -21.31
CA ASN A 356 11.15 -8.28 -22.62
C ASN A 356 11.31 -9.79 -22.78
N LYS A 357 11.60 -10.55 -21.71
CA LYS A 357 11.82 -12.00 -21.79
C LYS A 357 10.58 -12.82 -21.43
N ALA A 358 9.66 -12.29 -20.63
CA ALA A 358 8.48 -12.99 -20.16
C ALA A 358 7.15 -12.35 -20.58
N GLY A 359 7.14 -11.11 -21.02
CA GLY A 359 5.90 -10.35 -21.21
C GLY A 359 5.13 -10.18 -19.90
N VAL A 360 5.84 -9.97 -18.77
CA VAL A 360 5.27 -9.75 -17.44
C VAL A 360 5.71 -8.40 -16.93
N LEU A 361 4.73 -7.57 -16.59
CA LEU A 361 4.97 -6.28 -15.93
C LEU A 361 4.90 -6.48 -14.41
N LEU A 362 5.95 -6.07 -13.72
CA LEU A 362 6.09 -6.17 -12.27
C LEU A 362 6.89 -4.97 -11.72
N GLU A 363 6.85 -4.77 -10.41
CA GLU A 363 7.66 -3.76 -9.74
C GLU A 363 9.00 -4.35 -9.32
N GLY A 364 10.08 -3.69 -9.71
CA GLY A 364 11.43 -4.02 -9.24
C GLY A 364 11.71 -3.40 -7.87
N GLY A 365 12.58 -4.06 -7.10
CA GLY A 365 12.97 -3.56 -5.79
C GLY A 365 13.64 -2.19 -5.85
N ASP A 366 14.50 -1.99 -6.85
CA ASP A 366 15.30 -0.75 -6.96
C ASP A 366 14.58 0.38 -7.70
N SER A 367 13.45 0.10 -8.37
CA SER A 367 12.73 1.09 -9.18
C SER A 367 11.66 1.85 -8.40
N LEU A 368 11.00 1.19 -7.44
CA LEU A 368 9.90 1.78 -6.67
C LEU A 368 10.20 1.91 -5.18
N PHE A 369 11.16 1.15 -4.65
CA PHE A 369 11.43 1.07 -3.21
C PHE A 369 12.77 1.70 -2.84
N VAL A 370 12.82 2.28 -1.64
CA VAL A 370 14.02 2.90 -1.10
C VAL A 370 14.79 1.87 -0.28
N GLY A 371 16.07 1.70 -0.60
CA GLY A 371 17.04 0.91 0.17
C GLY A 371 16.79 -0.60 0.17
N ASN A 372 17.85 -1.38 0.32
CA ASN A 372 17.96 -2.85 0.47
C ASN A 372 16.89 -3.70 -0.26
N ALA A 373 16.58 -3.33 -1.50
CA ALA A 373 15.55 -3.96 -2.32
C ALA A 373 16.09 -4.58 -3.62
N LYS A 374 17.41 -4.52 -3.85
CA LYS A 374 18.05 -5.09 -5.04
C LYS A 374 17.83 -6.60 -5.11
N GLY A 375 17.51 -7.10 -6.30
CA GLY A 375 17.22 -8.51 -6.55
C GLY A 375 15.81 -8.95 -6.17
N TYR A 376 14.99 -8.04 -5.64
CA TYR A 376 13.60 -8.31 -5.32
C TYR A 376 12.65 -7.85 -6.43
N VAL A 377 11.52 -8.54 -6.50
CA VAL A 377 10.35 -8.09 -7.26
C VAL A 377 9.12 -8.09 -6.37
N ARG A 378 8.20 -7.16 -6.62
CA ARG A 378 6.88 -7.15 -6.00
C ARG A 378 5.83 -7.58 -7.01
N LEU A 379 5.09 -8.64 -6.69
CA LEU A 379 4.02 -9.16 -7.51
C LEU A 379 2.67 -8.85 -6.87
N ASN A 380 1.76 -8.27 -7.64
CA ASN A 380 0.37 -8.13 -7.25
C ASN A 380 -0.35 -9.47 -7.43
N LEU A 381 -0.94 -9.99 -6.35
CA LEU A 381 -1.70 -11.26 -6.36
C LEU A 381 -3.22 -11.05 -6.25
N ALA A 382 -3.70 -9.80 -6.27
CA ALA A 382 -5.12 -9.48 -6.26
C ALA A 382 -5.70 -9.55 -7.69
N MET A 383 -5.65 -10.75 -8.27
CA MET A 383 -6.14 -11.04 -9.61
C MET A 383 -6.59 -12.51 -9.73
N PRO A 384 -7.38 -12.87 -10.78
CA PRO A 384 -7.77 -14.23 -11.05
C PRO A 384 -6.58 -15.17 -11.09
N ARG A 385 -6.68 -16.34 -10.47
CA ARG A 385 -5.59 -17.32 -10.36
C ARG A 385 -5.01 -17.74 -11.71
N ALA A 386 -5.82 -17.83 -12.74
CA ALA A 386 -5.38 -18.17 -14.10
C ALA A 386 -4.38 -17.13 -14.65
N ILE A 387 -4.55 -15.85 -14.32
CA ILE A 387 -3.62 -14.79 -14.73
C ILE A 387 -2.31 -14.92 -13.96
N ILE A 388 -2.36 -15.17 -12.65
CA ILE A 388 -1.17 -15.41 -11.82
C ILE A 388 -0.39 -16.60 -12.35
N GLN A 389 -1.06 -17.71 -12.66
CA GLN A 389 -0.43 -18.91 -13.20
C GLN A 389 0.31 -18.60 -14.51
N THR A 390 -0.34 -17.92 -15.45
CA THR A 390 0.29 -17.51 -16.72
C THR A 390 1.53 -16.65 -16.50
N GLY A 391 1.44 -15.68 -15.58
CA GLY A 391 2.58 -14.82 -15.23
C GLY A 391 3.76 -15.61 -14.67
N LEU A 392 3.50 -16.50 -13.71
CA LEU A 392 4.53 -17.33 -13.07
C LEU A 392 5.18 -18.31 -14.05
N GLU A 393 4.40 -18.93 -14.94
CA GLU A 393 4.92 -19.83 -15.96
C GLU A 393 5.87 -19.11 -16.92
N ARG A 394 5.48 -17.91 -17.38
CA ARG A 394 6.34 -17.07 -18.23
C ARG A 394 7.61 -16.61 -17.50
N MET A 395 7.50 -16.21 -16.24
CA MET A 395 8.66 -15.83 -15.41
C MET A 395 9.62 -17.01 -15.24
N ARG A 396 9.10 -18.23 -14.93
CA ARG A 396 9.90 -19.45 -14.82
C ARG A 396 10.67 -19.71 -16.11
N ASP A 397 9.99 -19.67 -17.24
CA ASP A 397 10.58 -19.99 -18.54
C ASP A 397 11.68 -18.97 -18.90
N ALA A 398 11.47 -17.69 -18.64
CA ALA A 398 12.47 -16.64 -18.84
C ALA A 398 13.72 -16.87 -17.96
N ILE A 399 13.54 -17.19 -16.67
CA ILE A 399 14.64 -17.49 -15.73
C ILE A 399 15.41 -18.73 -16.19
N ARG A 400 14.72 -19.80 -16.55
CA ARG A 400 15.37 -21.06 -17.01
C ARG A 400 16.14 -20.88 -18.31
N ASN A 401 15.64 -20.07 -19.23
CA ASN A 401 16.35 -19.74 -20.46
C ASN A 401 17.62 -18.94 -20.18
N GLU A 402 17.57 -18.00 -19.25
CA GLU A 402 18.76 -17.23 -18.83
C GLU A 402 19.83 -18.15 -18.22
N TRP A 403 19.43 -19.15 -17.40
CA TRP A 403 20.38 -20.14 -16.87
C TRP A 403 21.00 -21.03 -17.96
N ALA A 404 20.27 -21.31 -19.04
CA ALA A 404 20.78 -22.14 -20.13
C ALA A 404 21.77 -21.40 -21.03
N ASP A 405 21.72 -20.06 -21.04
CA ASP A 405 22.60 -19.20 -21.83
C ASP A 405 23.94 -18.88 -21.12
N HIS A 406 24.04 -19.26 -19.83
CA HIS A 406 25.23 -19.14 -18.95
C HIS A 406 25.75 -20.51 -18.49
#